data_db502e4f48594f67c0b5fa0b9186fbe9
#
_entry.id   db502e4f48594f67c0b5fa0b9186fbe9
#
_cell.length_a   1.000
_cell.length_b   1.000
_cell.length_c   1.000
_cell.angle_alpha   90.00
_cell.angle_beta   90.00
_cell.angle_gamma   90.00
#
_symmetry.space_group_name_H-M   'P 1'
#
loop_
_entity.id
_entity.type
_entity.pdbx_description
1 polymer ?
#
loop_
_entity_poly.entity_id
_entity_poly.type
_entity_poly.pdbx_seq_one_letter_code
_entity_poly.pdbx_strand_id
1 'polypeptide(L)'
;MKLKVIDNFLPLTIFNRLLKIVESHLIEWVWMNNSHYDPSTKKGDDCWILSQFLYASPSLPGGGGSHPMYPAFHVLEDFQFDTRPFKQVMKLKLNLYPNQGKNVSHSEHADIYDKMGEPDERIITSVFNFHTCNGATVVGEKSIESKANRLILFDNTIHYGITQSDIPRRIVLNINVLK
;
A
#
# COMPACT_ATOMS: atom_id res chain seq x y z
N MET A 1 3.43 -11.98 12.15
CA MET A 1 3.38 -10.80 13.07
C MET A 1 1.93 -10.52 13.43
N LYS A 2 1.62 -10.16 14.67
CA LYS A 2 0.26 -9.72 15.02
C LYS A 2 -0.01 -8.37 14.34
N LEU A 3 -1.21 -8.19 13.78
CA LEU A 3 -1.65 -6.92 13.21
C LEU A 3 -1.41 -5.77 14.18
N LYS A 4 -0.75 -4.72 13.71
CA LYS A 4 -0.42 -3.51 14.48
C LYS A 4 -0.92 -2.29 13.73
N VAL A 5 -1.59 -1.37 14.44
CA VAL A 5 -2.06 -0.09 13.93
C VAL A 5 -1.38 1.03 14.72
N ILE A 6 -0.77 1.99 14.02
CA ILE A 6 -0.02 3.10 14.63
C ILE A 6 -0.57 4.41 14.07
N ASP A 7 -1.22 5.18 14.92
CA ASP A 7 -1.68 6.54 14.60
C ASP A 7 -0.54 7.55 14.79
N ASN A 8 -0.60 8.66 14.04
CA ASN A 8 0.41 9.73 14.08
C ASN A 8 1.83 9.17 13.91
N PHE A 9 1.97 8.25 12.95
CA PHE A 9 3.18 7.47 12.74
C PHE A 9 4.41 8.33 12.44
N LEU A 10 4.27 9.34 11.56
CA LEU A 10 5.33 10.29 11.23
C LEU A 10 5.19 11.59 12.01
N PRO A 11 6.31 12.29 12.30
CA PRO A 11 6.25 13.70 12.68
C PRO A 11 5.43 14.50 11.65
N LEU A 12 4.59 15.42 12.14
CA LEU A 12 3.62 16.15 11.30
C LEU A 12 4.29 16.90 10.12
N THR A 13 5.48 17.43 10.33
CA THR A 13 6.26 18.12 9.28
C THR A 13 6.63 17.18 8.13
N ILE A 14 7.03 15.96 8.45
CA ILE A 14 7.38 14.93 7.46
C ILE A 14 6.12 14.46 6.75
N PHE A 15 5.07 14.14 7.51
CA PHE A 15 3.78 13.75 6.94
C PHE A 15 3.24 14.78 5.94
N ASN A 16 3.22 16.06 6.31
CA ASN A 16 2.73 17.13 5.44
C ASN A 16 3.58 17.28 4.17
N ARG A 17 4.90 17.06 4.26
CA ARG A 17 5.78 17.06 3.09
C ARG A 17 5.42 15.94 2.13
N LEU A 18 5.26 14.71 2.62
CA LEU A 18 4.88 13.56 1.80
C LEU A 18 3.48 13.73 1.21
N LEU A 19 2.52 14.23 2.00
CA LEU A 19 1.17 14.52 1.51
C LEU A 19 1.18 15.49 0.32
N LYS A 20 1.95 16.57 0.39
CA LYS A 20 2.12 17.51 -0.73
C LYS A 20 2.71 16.84 -1.97
N ILE A 21 3.64 15.90 -1.81
CA ILE A 21 4.22 15.16 -2.93
C ILE A 21 3.17 14.26 -3.60
N VAL A 22 2.44 13.45 -2.82
CA VAL A 22 1.47 12.51 -3.40
C VAL A 22 0.24 13.21 -4.00
N GLU A 23 -0.05 14.43 -3.59
CA GLU A 23 -1.12 15.26 -4.15
C GLU A 23 -0.68 16.17 -5.31
N SER A 24 0.61 16.19 -5.63
CA SER A 24 1.17 17.01 -6.70
C SER A 24 1.25 16.27 -8.04
N HIS A 25 1.65 17.00 -9.08
CA HIS A 25 1.96 16.46 -10.41
C HIS A 25 3.31 15.71 -10.48
N LEU A 26 4.04 15.60 -9.36
CA LEU A 26 5.30 14.86 -9.29
C LEU A 26 5.10 13.34 -9.30
N ILE A 27 3.88 12.88 -9.05
CA ILE A 27 3.51 11.46 -9.13
C ILE A 27 2.78 11.22 -10.46
N GLU A 28 3.37 10.39 -11.29
CA GLU A 28 2.79 9.95 -12.56
C GLU A 28 1.85 8.78 -12.30
N TRP A 29 0.55 9.06 -12.22
CA TRP A 29 -0.45 8.05 -11.94
C TRP A 29 -0.76 7.21 -13.18
N VAL A 30 -0.59 5.89 -13.06
CA VAL A 30 -0.92 4.92 -14.10
C VAL A 30 -2.29 4.32 -13.84
N TRP A 31 -3.17 4.37 -14.83
CA TRP A 31 -4.48 3.71 -14.77
C TRP A 31 -4.34 2.20 -14.76
N MET A 32 -5.01 1.55 -13.80
CA MET A 32 -5.11 0.11 -13.69
C MET A 32 -6.58 -0.29 -13.75
N ASN A 33 -6.96 -1.13 -14.70
CA ASN A 33 -8.35 -1.61 -14.83
C ASN A 33 -8.80 -2.45 -13.65
N ASN A 34 -7.85 -3.07 -12.94
CA ASN A 34 -8.09 -3.91 -11.77
C ASN A 34 -7.16 -3.49 -10.65
N SER A 35 -7.63 -3.49 -9.41
CA SER A 35 -6.76 -3.27 -8.25
C SER A 35 -5.86 -4.49 -8.00
N HIS A 36 -6.36 -5.66 -8.33
CA HIS A 36 -5.63 -6.93 -8.32
C HIS A 36 -6.00 -7.76 -9.56
N TYR A 37 -5.01 -8.45 -10.12
CA TYR A 37 -5.17 -9.43 -11.19
C TYR A 37 -4.70 -10.79 -10.69
N ASP A 38 -5.61 -11.77 -10.73
CA ASP A 38 -5.28 -13.15 -10.39
C ASP A 38 -4.84 -13.90 -11.66
N PRO A 39 -3.54 -14.24 -11.79
CA PRO A 39 -3.03 -14.94 -12.96
C PRO A 39 -3.60 -16.35 -13.14
N SER A 40 -4.05 -17.00 -12.06
CA SER A 40 -4.56 -18.37 -12.10
C SER A 40 -5.94 -18.44 -12.75
N THR A 41 -6.80 -17.47 -12.45
CA THR A 41 -8.15 -17.38 -13.02
C THR A 41 -8.21 -16.48 -14.26
N LYS A 42 -7.14 -15.71 -14.53
CA LYS A 42 -7.08 -14.66 -15.57
C LYS A 42 -8.18 -13.60 -15.42
N LYS A 43 -8.64 -13.38 -14.20
CA LYS A 43 -9.67 -12.39 -13.87
C LYS A 43 -9.10 -11.28 -13.02
N GLY A 44 -9.57 -10.07 -13.25
CA GLY A 44 -9.41 -8.93 -12.37
C GLY A 44 -10.65 -8.75 -11.50
N ASP A 45 -10.58 -7.80 -10.58
CA ASP A 45 -11.64 -7.50 -9.61
C ASP A 45 -12.64 -6.42 -10.08
N ASP A 46 -12.57 -5.99 -11.34
CA ASP A 46 -13.37 -4.89 -11.91
C ASP A 46 -13.31 -3.56 -11.11
N CYS A 47 -12.35 -3.46 -10.19
CA CYS A 47 -12.11 -2.29 -9.35
C CYS A 47 -10.92 -1.52 -9.88
N TRP A 48 -11.17 -0.47 -10.64
CA TRP A 48 -10.11 0.35 -11.18
C TRP A 48 -9.48 1.27 -10.13
N ILE A 49 -8.19 1.44 -10.24
CA ILE A 49 -7.39 2.36 -9.41
C ILE A 49 -6.36 3.08 -10.27
N LEU A 50 -5.77 4.14 -9.72
CA LEU A 50 -4.51 4.66 -10.26
C LEU A 50 -3.38 4.23 -9.33
N SER A 51 -2.26 3.82 -9.90
CA SER A 51 -1.12 3.41 -9.08
C SER A 51 0.20 3.91 -9.64
N GLN A 52 1.20 4.00 -8.76
CA GLN A 52 2.58 4.30 -9.13
C GLN A 52 3.53 3.46 -8.28
N PHE A 53 4.38 2.68 -8.92
CA PHE A 53 5.50 2.03 -8.26
C PHE A 53 6.59 3.06 -7.99
N LEU A 54 6.91 3.28 -6.72
CA LEU A 54 8.06 4.08 -6.32
C LEU A 54 9.34 3.26 -6.33
N TYR A 55 9.23 1.98 -5.98
CA TYR A 55 10.34 1.03 -5.99
C TYR A 55 9.82 -0.40 -6.13
N ALA A 56 10.55 -1.21 -6.88
CA ALA A 56 10.38 -2.67 -6.92
C ALA A 56 11.76 -3.34 -6.97
N SER A 57 12.03 -4.24 -6.03
CA SER A 57 13.29 -4.97 -5.94
C SER A 57 13.56 -5.77 -7.22
N PRO A 58 14.81 -5.85 -7.71
CA PRO A 58 15.18 -6.73 -8.82
C PRO A 58 14.87 -8.21 -8.59
N SER A 59 14.69 -8.63 -7.35
CA SER A 59 14.31 -10.00 -7.00
C SER A 59 12.83 -10.33 -7.24
N LEU A 60 12.00 -9.31 -7.50
CA LEU A 60 10.59 -9.50 -7.85
C LEU A 60 10.42 -9.66 -9.37
N PRO A 61 9.44 -10.46 -9.83
CA PRO A 61 9.08 -10.52 -11.26
C PRO A 61 8.75 -9.13 -11.80
N GLY A 62 9.43 -8.70 -12.86
CA GLY A 62 9.27 -7.36 -13.45
C GLY A 62 9.81 -6.20 -12.60
N GLY A 63 10.55 -6.51 -11.52
CA GLY A 63 11.19 -5.50 -10.67
C GLY A 63 12.48 -4.93 -11.25
N GLY A 64 13.16 -4.08 -10.46
CA GLY A 64 14.43 -3.45 -10.82
C GLY A 64 14.31 -1.98 -11.20
N GLY A 65 13.16 -1.35 -10.95
CA GLY A 65 12.92 0.07 -11.20
C GLY A 65 12.74 0.89 -9.93
N SER A 66 13.09 2.17 -10.01
CA SER A 66 12.77 3.17 -8.99
C SER A 66 12.29 4.47 -9.66
N HIS A 67 11.22 5.02 -9.10
CA HIS A 67 10.70 6.33 -9.51
C HIS A 67 11.61 7.45 -8.98
N PRO A 68 11.79 8.59 -9.68
CA PRO A 68 12.60 9.72 -9.20
C PRO A 68 12.22 10.24 -7.80
N MET A 69 10.94 10.10 -7.44
CA MET A 69 10.47 10.51 -6.10
C MET A 69 10.71 9.47 -4.99
N TYR A 70 11.22 8.27 -5.30
CA TYR A 70 11.51 7.25 -4.30
C TYR A 70 12.33 7.76 -3.10
N PRO A 71 13.41 8.55 -3.29
CA PRO A 71 14.19 9.05 -2.16
C PRO A 71 13.39 9.86 -1.12
N ALA A 72 12.31 10.53 -1.53
CA ALA A 72 11.48 11.26 -0.58
C ALA A 72 10.73 10.35 0.40
N PHE A 73 10.55 9.07 0.06
CA PHE A 73 9.83 8.08 0.86
C PHE A 73 10.73 7.19 1.72
N HIS A 74 12.06 7.29 1.61
CA HIS A 74 13.01 6.56 2.47
C HIS A 74 12.77 6.82 3.96
N VAL A 75 12.31 8.02 4.31
CA VAL A 75 11.97 8.36 5.70
C VAL A 75 10.95 7.41 6.31
N LEU A 76 10.03 6.84 5.51
CA LEU A 76 9.08 5.83 5.99
C LEU A 76 9.77 4.52 6.37
N GLU A 77 10.84 4.18 5.66
CA GLU A 77 11.67 3.02 5.97
C GLU A 77 12.35 3.21 7.32
N ASP A 78 13.00 4.36 7.54
CA ASP A 78 13.68 4.69 8.79
C ASP A 78 12.73 4.60 9.99
N PHE A 79 11.55 5.20 9.92
CA PHE A 79 10.57 5.16 11.00
C PHE A 79 9.89 3.80 11.19
N GLN A 80 9.62 3.07 10.11
CA GLN A 80 8.99 1.76 10.18
C GLN A 80 9.90 0.74 10.87
N PHE A 81 11.21 0.88 10.73
CA PHE A 81 12.19 -0.13 11.07
C PHE A 81 12.99 0.15 12.33
N ASP A 82 12.79 1.30 12.95
CA ASP A 82 13.33 1.59 14.29
C ASP A 82 12.89 0.54 15.35
N THR A 83 11.86 -0.23 15.05
CA THR A 83 11.33 -1.26 15.95
C THR A 83 11.68 -2.70 15.55
N ARG A 84 12.25 -2.96 14.36
CA ARG A 84 12.61 -4.31 13.89
C ARG A 84 13.66 -4.30 12.78
N PRO A 85 14.72 -5.13 12.86
CA PRO A 85 15.63 -5.30 11.74
C PRO A 85 14.88 -5.97 10.57
N PHE A 86 14.83 -5.33 9.41
CA PHE A 86 14.46 -5.93 8.13
C PHE A 86 15.71 -5.99 7.25
N LYS A 87 15.67 -6.90 6.29
CA LYS A 87 16.82 -7.12 5.41
C LYS A 87 16.79 -6.23 4.17
N GLN A 88 15.59 -6.03 3.61
CA GLN A 88 15.45 -5.37 2.32
C GLN A 88 14.04 -4.86 2.10
N VAL A 89 13.91 -3.67 1.51
CA VAL A 89 12.67 -3.22 0.89
C VAL A 89 12.44 -4.00 -0.40
N MET A 90 11.24 -4.56 -0.52
CA MET A 90 10.85 -5.33 -1.69
C MET A 90 10.02 -4.50 -2.66
N LYS A 91 9.04 -3.74 -2.15
CA LYS A 91 8.14 -2.97 -2.97
C LYS A 91 7.61 -1.75 -2.22
N LEU A 92 7.60 -0.60 -2.89
CA LEU A 92 6.81 0.58 -2.52
C LEU A 92 5.86 0.92 -3.66
N LYS A 93 4.56 0.89 -3.39
CA LYS A 93 3.53 1.18 -4.39
C LYS A 93 2.50 2.16 -3.83
N LEU A 94 2.36 3.30 -4.46
CA LEU A 94 1.24 4.21 -4.22
C LEU A 94 0.00 3.70 -4.94
N ASN A 95 -1.13 3.75 -4.25
CA ASN A 95 -2.46 3.50 -4.81
C ASN A 95 -3.36 4.70 -4.53
N LEU A 96 -4.00 5.23 -5.56
CA LEU A 96 -5.01 6.26 -5.49
C LEU A 96 -6.36 5.67 -5.88
N TYR A 97 -7.31 5.77 -4.98
CA TYR A 97 -8.70 5.34 -5.15
C TYR A 97 -9.58 6.57 -5.36
N PRO A 98 -10.02 6.85 -6.59
CA PRO A 98 -11.02 7.91 -6.83
C PRO A 98 -12.35 7.55 -6.20
N ASN A 99 -13.13 8.57 -5.84
CA ASN A 99 -14.49 8.38 -5.35
C ASN A 99 -15.39 7.83 -6.45
N GLN A 100 -16.04 6.70 -6.19
CA GLN A 100 -16.95 6.03 -7.11
C GLN A 100 -18.42 6.20 -6.70
N GLY A 101 -18.71 7.16 -5.80
CA GLY A 101 -20.06 7.41 -5.25
C GLY A 101 -20.52 6.39 -4.23
N LYS A 102 -19.76 5.33 -3.99
CA LYS A 102 -20.03 4.26 -3.01
C LYS A 102 -18.74 3.62 -2.53
N ASN A 103 -18.80 2.92 -1.41
CA ASN A 103 -17.71 2.06 -0.97
C ASN A 103 -17.73 0.75 -1.78
N VAL A 104 -16.59 0.38 -2.35
CA VAL A 104 -16.41 -0.85 -3.14
C VAL A 104 -15.29 -1.67 -2.49
N SER A 105 -15.55 -2.94 -2.23
CA SER A 105 -14.54 -3.89 -1.76
C SER A 105 -13.74 -4.42 -2.93
N HIS A 106 -12.41 -4.38 -2.82
CA HIS A 106 -11.51 -4.98 -3.77
C HIS A 106 -11.37 -6.49 -3.55
N SER A 107 -10.77 -7.19 -4.50
CA SER A 107 -10.46 -8.61 -4.36
C SER A 107 -9.46 -8.87 -3.25
N GLU A 108 -9.65 -9.98 -2.56
CA GLU A 108 -8.71 -10.52 -1.58
C GLU A 108 -7.41 -10.95 -2.24
N HIS A 109 -6.27 -10.56 -1.67
CA HIS A 109 -4.96 -10.91 -2.18
C HIS A 109 -3.89 -10.82 -1.09
N ALA A 110 -2.73 -11.42 -1.34
CA ALA A 110 -1.49 -11.08 -0.67
C ALA A 110 -0.62 -10.23 -1.62
N ASP A 111 0.24 -9.38 -1.07
CA ASP A 111 1.05 -8.46 -1.87
C ASP A 111 2.19 -9.15 -2.63
N ILE A 112 2.76 -10.21 -2.06
CA ILE A 112 3.87 -10.98 -2.62
C ILE A 112 3.62 -12.47 -2.36
N TYR A 113 3.73 -13.26 -3.42
CA TYR A 113 3.60 -14.72 -3.38
C TYR A 113 4.97 -15.37 -3.53
N ASP A 114 5.14 -16.52 -2.94
CA ASP A 114 6.32 -17.37 -3.12
C ASP A 114 6.25 -18.15 -4.46
N LYS A 115 7.24 -19.03 -4.69
CA LYS A 115 7.31 -19.84 -5.90
C LYS A 115 6.21 -20.92 -6.01
N MET A 116 5.54 -21.21 -4.91
CA MET A 116 4.45 -22.19 -4.84
C MET A 116 3.07 -21.54 -5.02
N GLY A 117 3.02 -20.19 -5.07
CA GLY A 117 1.78 -19.42 -5.19
C GLY A 117 1.13 -19.14 -3.84
N GLU A 118 1.83 -19.39 -2.72
CA GLU A 118 1.35 -19.06 -1.38
C GLU A 118 1.86 -17.68 -0.92
N PRO A 119 1.14 -16.99 -0.03
CA PRO A 119 1.64 -15.73 0.54
C PRO A 119 3.03 -15.91 1.16
N ASP A 120 4.02 -15.14 0.71
CA ASP A 120 5.40 -15.29 1.20
C ASP A 120 5.51 -14.84 2.66
N GLU A 121 5.65 -15.80 3.57
CA GLU A 121 5.71 -15.58 5.02
C GLU A 121 6.93 -14.76 5.49
N ARG A 122 7.96 -14.64 4.64
CA ARG A 122 9.15 -13.81 4.92
C ARG A 122 8.88 -12.32 4.77
N ILE A 123 7.74 -11.95 4.23
CA ILE A 123 7.38 -10.57 3.95
C ILE A 123 6.53 -9.98 5.08
N ILE A 124 6.79 -8.72 5.40
CA ILE A 124 5.90 -7.85 6.16
C ILE A 124 5.24 -6.90 5.18
N THR A 125 3.92 -6.79 5.26
CA THR A 125 3.13 -5.82 4.53
C THR A 125 2.76 -4.66 5.44
N SER A 126 2.84 -3.44 4.91
CA SER A 126 2.40 -2.23 5.60
C SER A 126 1.58 -1.37 4.66
N VAL A 127 0.54 -0.74 5.21
CA VAL A 127 -0.29 0.24 4.49
C VAL A 127 -0.24 1.57 5.25
N PHE A 128 0.37 2.58 4.64
CA PHE A 128 0.41 3.93 5.17
C PHE A 128 -0.68 4.78 4.52
N ASN A 129 -1.52 5.43 5.33
CA ASN A 129 -2.68 6.19 4.89
C ASN A 129 -2.40 7.69 4.88
N PHE A 130 -2.64 8.36 3.75
CA PHE A 130 -2.50 9.81 3.61
C PHE A 130 -3.77 10.59 3.97
N HIS A 131 -4.94 9.95 3.96
CA HIS A 131 -6.24 10.61 4.16
C HIS A 131 -7.06 9.94 5.27
N THR A 132 -7.88 10.75 5.94
CA THR A 132 -8.96 10.25 6.80
C THR A 132 -10.23 10.17 5.97
N CYS A 133 -10.86 9.00 5.94
CA CYS A 133 -12.11 8.76 5.19
C CYS A 133 -12.78 7.46 5.64
N ASN A 134 -13.98 7.21 5.13
CA ASN A 134 -14.74 5.98 5.38
C ASN A 134 -14.28 4.75 4.57
N GLY A 135 -13.19 4.88 3.82
CA GLY A 135 -12.50 3.74 3.21
C GLY A 135 -11.68 2.98 4.25
N ALA A 136 -11.33 1.72 3.97
CA ALA A 136 -10.66 0.86 4.93
C ALA A 136 -9.62 -0.06 4.28
N THR A 137 -8.79 -0.68 5.13
CA THR A 137 -7.99 -1.86 4.82
C THR A 137 -8.49 -3.01 5.70
N VAL A 138 -8.84 -4.14 5.08
CA VAL A 138 -9.31 -5.33 5.79
C VAL A 138 -8.21 -6.36 5.81
N VAL A 139 -7.89 -6.89 7.01
CA VAL A 139 -6.89 -7.94 7.23
C VAL A 139 -7.53 -9.06 8.04
N GLY A 140 -7.80 -10.20 7.40
CA GLY A 140 -8.64 -11.23 7.97
C GLY A 140 -10.04 -10.67 8.28
N GLU A 141 -10.51 -10.83 9.52
CA GLU A 141 -11.83 -10.34 9.96
C GLU A 141 -11.82 -8.87 10.43
N LYS A 142 -10.67 -8.19 10.42
CA LYS A 142 -10.51 -6.84 10.96
C LYS A 142 -10.55 -5.80 9.87
N SER A 143 -11.55 -4.93 9.92
CA SER A 143 -11.61 -3.71 9.10
C SER A 143 -10.98 -2.54 9.85
N ILE A 144 -9.99 -1.89 9.24
CA ILE A 144 -9.26 -0.76 9.79
C ILE A 144 -9.52 0.45 8.89
N GLU A 145 -10.28 1.44 9.41
CA GLU A 145 -10.59 2.67 8.69
C GLU A 145 -9.33 3.47 8.34
N SER A 146 -9.38 4.14 7.19
CA SER A 146 -8.34 5.06 6.76
C SER A 146 -8.32 6.31 7.63
N LYS A 147 -7.16 6.57 8.23
CA LYS A 147 -6.89 7.79 9.01
C LYS A 147 -5.56 8.38 8.57
N ALA A 148 -5.53 9.68 8.33
CA ALA A 148 -4.32 10.38 7.93
C ALA A 148 -3.17 10.11 8.92
N ASN A 149 -1.97 9.84 8.38
CA ASN A 149 -0.78 9.51 9.16
C ASN A 149 -0.92 8.23 10.01
N ARG A 150 -1.72 7.26 9.54
CA ARG A 150 -1.86 5.92 10.14
C ARG A 150 -1.05 4.91 9.34
N LEU A 151 -0.22 4.12 10.05
CA LEU A 151 0.43 2.93 9.51
C LEU A 151 -0.27 1.67 10.04
N ILE A 152 -0.56 0.75 9.14
CA ILE A 152 -1.08 -0.59 9.43
C ILE A 152 0.01 -1.58 9.05
N LEU A 153 0.45 -2.46 9.98
CA LEU A 153 1.48 -3.48 9.74
C LEU A 153 0.92 -4.87 10.03
N PHE A 154 1.23 -5.83 9.17
CA PHE A 154 0.82 -7.23 9.32
C PHE A 154 1.76 -8.16 8.54
N ASP A 155 1.75 -9.46 8.86
CA ASP A 155 2.40 -10.45 8.01
C ASP A 155 1.71 -10.46 6.65
N ASN A 156 2.45 -10.73 5.58
CA ASN A 156 1.93 -10.79 4.22
C ASN A 156 0.88 -11.91 4.11
N THR A 157 -0.33 -11.57 4.46
CA THR A 157 -1.50 -12.46 4.48
C THR A 157 -2.60 -11.88 3.60
N ILE A 158 -3.63 -12.65 3.36
CA ILE A 158 -4.80 -12.23 2.58
C ILE A 158 -5.44 -11.00 3.22
N HIS A 159 -5.60 -9.98 2.40
CA HIS A 159 -6.19 -8.68 2.76
C HIS A 159 -6.80 -8.01 1.53
N TYR A 160 -7.57 -6.95 1.75
CA TYR A 160 -8.12 -6.13 0.68
C TYR A 160 -8.41 -4.70 1.13
N GLY A 161 -8.60 -3.82 0.15
CA GLY A 161 -9.03 -2.44 0.38
C GLY A 161 -10.53 -2.28 0.20
N ILE A 162 -11.12 -1.31 0.93
CA ILE A 162 -12.46 -0.79 0.68
C ILE A 162 -12.29 0.67 0.26
N THR A 163 -12.86 1.07 -0.89
CA THR A 163 -12.81 2.46 -1.36
C THR A 163 -13.61 3.38 -0.45
N GLN A 164 -13.43 4.68 -0.62
CA GLN A 164 -14.19 5.71 0.11
C GLN A 164 -15.32 6.30 -0.75
N SER A 165 -16.28 6.91 -0.07
CA SER A 165 -17.37 7.64 -0.70
C SER A 165 -17.58 9.06 -0.14
N ASP A 166 -16.85 9.43 0.91
CA ASP A 166 -16.98 10.68 1.66
C ASP A 166 -15.94 11.76 1.29
N ILE A 167 -14.87 11.40 0.58
CA ILE A 167 -13.87 12.34 0.05
C ILE A 167 -13.57 12.06 -1.43
N PRO A 168 -13.03 13.03 -2.19
CA PRO A 168 -12.81 12.86 -3.64
C PRO A 168 -11.83 11.73 -4.00
N ARG A 169 -10.80 11.50 -3.17
CA ARG A 169 -9.77 10.47 -3.39
C ARG A 169 -9.18 9.99 -2.09
N ARG A 170 -8.76 8.73 -2.05
CA ARG A 170 -7.95 8.14 -0.98
C ARG A 170 -6.61 7.72 -1.57
N ILE A 171 -5.51 8.10 -0.93
CA ILE A 171 -4.16 7.67 -1.31
C ILE A 171 -3.58 6.85 -0.16
N VAL A 172 -3.00 5.70 -0.49
CA VAL A 172 -2.22 4.87 0.42
C VAL A 172 -0.89 4.49 -0.19
N LEU A 173 0.10 4.22 0.64
CA LEU A 173 1.37 3.63 0.24
C LEU A 173 1.48 2.23 0.81
N ASN A 174 1.56 1.23 -0.06
CA ASN A 174 1.90 -0.14 0.30
C ASN A 174 3.41 -0.28 0.36
N ILE A 175 3.91 -0.82 1.47
CA ILE A 175 5.33 -1.06 1.73
C ILE A 175 5.50 -2.53 2.07
N ASN A 176 6.29 -3.25 1.29
CA ASN A 176 6.61 -4.64 1.55
C ASN A 176 8.12 -4.77 1.82
N VAL A 177 8.45 -5.46 2.89
CA VAL A 177 9.84 -5.68 3.32
C VAL A 177 10.11 -7.14 3.64
N LEU A 178 11.33 -7.57 3.39
CA LEU A 178 11.83 -8.89 3.77
C LEU A 178 12.27 -8.87 5.25
N LYS A 179 11.77 -9.82 6.05
CA LYS A 179 12.17 -10.06 7.46
C LYS A 179 13.64 -10.41 7.59
#